data_69ee528678ab16598fd28abaf7f5110b
#
_entry.id   69ee528678ab16598fd28abaf7f5110b
#
_cell.length_a   1.000
_cell.length_b   1.000
_cell.length_c   1.000
_cell.angle_alpha   90.00
_cell.angle_beta   90.00
_cell.angle_gamma   90.00
#
_symmetry.space_group_name_H-M   'P 1'
#
loop_
_entity.id
_entity.type
_entity.pdbx_description
1 polymer ?
#
loop_
_entity_poly.entity_id
_entity_poly.type
_entity_poly.pdbx_seq_one_letter_code
_entity_poly.pdbx_strand_id
1 'polypeptide(L)'
;MREAVLTSERILDTAEEVLRRFGPAKATVLDVARSLGVSHGSVYRHFPSKTALRDAVAERFLARVSAPLATIAAEEGPAPERLRRWLTQLSAEKRRMAREDPELFDTFHAIATQAREVVAEHLRNLAAQIIQIIEYGILSEEFADTDATASGRAVLHATARFHHPVHAMEWADPDLEADYDAVITLILRGLTWSPSSTESTESTESTSSTSSTSSSPRSAGPSGSPSPITPRE
;
A
#
# COMPACT_ATOMS: atom_id res chain seq x y z
N MET A 1 39.65 25.41 14.39
CA MET A 1 38.71 24.44 13.71
C MET A 1 37.33 24.73 14.28
N ARG A 2 36.37 25.10 13.43
CA ARG A 2 34.96 25.20 13.87
C ARG A 2 34.49 23.80 14.21
N GLU A 3 34.14 23.58 15.44
CA GLU A 3 33.44 22.35 15.87
C GLU A 3 32.14 22.25 15.07
N ALA A 4 32.04 21.26 14.18
CA ALA A 4 30.86 21.13 13.35
C ALA A 4 29.67 20.83 14.26
N VAL A 5 28.65 21.69 14.21
CA VAL A 5 27.43 21.60 15.04
C VAL A 5 26.84 20.19 14.86
N LEU A 6 26.55 19.52 15.98
CA LEU A 6 25.85 18.24 15.96
C LEU A 6 24.41 18.47 15.54
N THR A 7 24.00 17.86 14.45
CA THR A 7 22.63 17.90 13.90
C THR A 7 22.00 16.52 13.90
N SER A 8 20.67 16.46 13.86
CA SER A 8 19.94 15.19 13.72
C SER A 8 20.37 14.44 12.45
N GLU A 9 20.59 15.14 11.35
CA GLU A 9 21.05 14.54 10.09
C GLU A 9 22.41 13.85 10.25
N ARG A 10 23.40 14.52 10.85
CA ARG A 10 24.71 13.91 11.10
C ARG A 10 24.63 12.68 12.01
N ILE A 11 23.73 12.71 13.00
CA ILE A 11 23.51 11.55 13.87
C ILE A 11 22.90 10.40 13.07
N LEU A 12 21.93 10.68 12.20
CA LEU A 12 21.29 9.66 11.34
C LEU A 12 22.27 9.08 10.32
N ASP A 13 23.12 9.91 9.69
CA ASP A 13 24.18 9.44 8.78
C ASP A 13 25.11 8.46 9.49
N THR A 14 25.60 8.85 10.67
CA THR A 14 26.49 7.99 11.46
C THR A 14 25.77 6.74 11.98
N ALA A 15 24.48 6.86 12.33
CA ALA A 15 23.71 5.70 12.76
C ALA A 15 23.53 4.66 11.63
N GLU A 16 23.33 5.10 10.39
CA GLU A 16 23.30 4.21 9.22
C GLU A 16 24.64 3.50 8.99
N GLU A 17 25.78 4.21 9.13
CA GLU A 17 27.11 3.62 9.04
C GLU A 17 27.37 2.57 10.13
N VAL A 18 26.97 2.89 11.37
CA VAL A 18 27.08 1.98 12.53
C VAL A 18 26.21 0.73 12.33
N LEU A 19 24.99 0.92 11.81
CA LEU A 19 24.07 -0.18 11.48
C LEU A 19 24.63 -1.07 10.36
N ARG A 20 25.18 -0.48 9.31
CA ARG A 20 25.84 -1.24 8.22
C ARG A 20 27.00 -2.07 8.75
N ARG A 21 27.82 -1.48 9.65
CA ARG A 21 29.03 -2.13 10.16
C ARG A 21 28.74 -3.24 11.18
N PHE A 22 27.80 -3.05 12.07
CA PHE A 22 27.56 -3.91 13.24
C PHE A 22 26.24 -4.70 13.17
N GLY A 23 25.37 -4.36 12.23
CA GLY A 23 24.02 -4.88 12.12
C GLY A 23 23.07 -4.33 13.20
N PRO A 24 21.73 -4.51 13.03
CA PRO A 24 20.72 -3.89 13.90
C PRO A 24 20.70 -4.45 15.32
N ALA A 25 21.13 -5.71 15.51
CA ALA A 25 21.16 -6.36 16.82
C ALA A 25 22.28 -5.82 17.72
N LYS A 26 23.44 -5.48 17.15
CA LYS A 26 24.64 -5.09 17.90
C LYS A 26 24.85 -3.58 17.98
N ALA A 27 24.36 -2.82 17.00
CA ALA A 27 24.49 -1.38 16.95
C ALA A 27 23.87 -0.70 18.18
N THR A 28 24.63 0.21 18.81
CA THR A 28 24.20 0.93 20.01
C THR A 28 24.31 2.44 19.80
N VAL A 29 23.53 3.21 20.60
CA VAL A 29 23.63 4.68 20.63
C VAL A 29 25.03 5.12 21.06
N LEU A 30 25.72 4.31 21.91
CA LEU A 30 27.09 4.58 22.33
C LEU A 30 28.08 4.50 21.16
N ASP A 31 27.88 3.53 20.25
CA ASP A 31 28.74 3.40 19.04
C ASP A 31 28.55 4.61 18.12
N VAL A 32 27.33 5.10 17.96
CA VAL A 32 27.04 6.33 17.22
C VAL A 32 27.71 7.53 17.86
N ALA A 33 27.58 7.71 19.18
CA ALA A 33 28.22 8.81 19.92
C ALA A 33 29.74 8.76 19.79
N ARG A 34 30.32 7.56 19.92
CA ARG A 34 31.78 7.34 19.76
C ARG A 34 32.26 7.66 18.35
N SER A 35 31.54 7.25 17.32
CA SER A 35 31.86 7.55 15.92
C SER A 35 31.81 9.06 15.61
N LEU A 36 30.89 9.78 16.27
CA LEU A 36 30.73 11.23 16.15
C LEU A 36 31.74 12.02 17.00
N GLY A 37 32.47 11.39 17.94
CA GLY A 37 33.35 12.05 18.88
C GLY A 37 32.61 12.92 19.92
N VAL A 38 31.34 12.58 20.24
CA VAL A 38 30.48 13.34 21.15
C VAL A 38 30.09 12.51 22.38
N SER A 39 29.55 13.20 23.40
CA SER A 39 28.99 12.49 24.56
C SER A 39 27.70 11.74 24.19
N HIS A 40 27.45 10.63 24.84
CA HIS A 40 26.19 9.89 24.74
C HIS A 40 24.95 10.76 25.01
N GLY A 41 25.03 11.64 26.01
CA GLY A 41 23.98 12.62 26.30
C GLY A 41 23.72 13.63 25.18
N SER A 42 24.71 13.88 24.32
CA SER A 42 24.53 14.76 23.16
C SER A 42 23.62 14.11 22.11
N VAL A 43 23.75 12.82 21.90
CA VAL A 43 22.84 12.08 20.99
C VAL A 43 21.42 12.02 21.56
N TYR A 44 21.28 11.77 22.88
CA TYR A 44 19.96 11.71 23.51
C TYR A 44 19.19 13.03 23.54
N ARG A 45 19.85 14.17 23.37
CA ARG A 45 19.16 15.46 23.20
C ARG A 45 18.41 15.56 21.87
N HIS A 46 18.87 14.84 20.83
CA HIS A 46 18.23 14.77 19.53
C HIS A 46 17.23 13.61 19.44
N PHE A 47 17.60 12.46 19.99
CA PHE A 47 16.79 11.23 19.95
C PHE A 47 16.67 10.68 21.38
N PRO A 48 15.52 10.87 22.05
CA PRO A 48 15.37 10.62 23.48
C PRO A 48 15.49 9.17 23.90
N SER A 49 15.54 8.23 22.95
CA SER A 49 15.72 6.80 23.21
C SER A 49 16.41 6.09 22.05
N LYS A 50 16.91 4.86 22.29
CA LYS A 50 17.39 3.97 21.22
C LYS A 50 16.30 3.69 20.20
N THR A 51 15.05 3.53 20.66
CA THR A 51 13.89 3.31 19.78
C THR A 51 13.67 4.54 18.89
N ALA A 52 13.64 5.76 19.46
CA ALA A 52 13.47 6.98 18.68
C ALA A 52 14.55 7.18 17.60
N LEU A 53 15.82 6.87 17.92
CA LEU A 53 16.89 6.91 16.91
C LEU A 53 16.67 5.85 15.81
N ARG A 54 16.31 4.65 16.17
CA ARG A 54 16.06 3.56 15.22
C ARG A 54 14.85 3.86 14.32
N ASP A 55 13.77 4.37 14.90
CA ASP A 55 12.56 4.73 14.16
C ASP A 55 12.84 5.87 13.17
N ALA A 56 13.62 6.88 13.57
CA ALA A 56 14.05 7.97 12.68
C ALA A 56 14.96 7.47 11.54
N VAL A 57 15.81 6.48 11.79
CA VAL A 57 16.60 5.84 10.72
C VAL A 57 15.69 5.08 9.75
N ALA A 58 14.71 4.33 10.26
CA ALA A 58 13.74 3.62 9.44
C ALA A 58 12.90 4.59 8.60
N GLU A 59 12.39 5.66 9.22
CA GLU A 59 11.62 6.71 8.54
C GLU A 59 12.40 7.34 7.39
N ARG A 60 13.67 7.74 7.64
CA ARG A 60 14.54 8.32 6.61
C ARG A 60 14.79 7.34 5.46
N PHE A 61 15.02 6.07 5.75
CA PHE A 61 15.18 5.04 4.73
C PHE A 61 13.92 4.88 3.87
N LEU A 62 12.75 4.80 4.50
CA LEU A 62 11.48 4.65 3.79
C LEU A 62 11.11 5.91 2.99
N ALA A 63 11.46 7.10 3.50
CA ALA A 63 11.25 8.36 2.79
C ALA A 63 12.04 8.45 1.48
N ARG A 64 13.24 7.85 1.40
CA ARG A 64 14.01 7.78 0.13
C ARG A 64 13.26 7.02 -0.95
N VAL A 65 12.40 6.08 -0.57
CA VAL A 65 11.55 5.35 -1.52
C VAL A 65 10.33 6.17 -1.89
N SER A 66 9.63 6.75 -0.91
CA SER A 66 8.32 7.38 -1.13
C SER A 66 8.41 8.80 -1.69
N ALA A 67 9.49 9.56 -1.43
CA ALA A 67 9.59 10.95 -1.89
C ALA A 67 9.67 11.10 -3.42
N PRO A 68 10.47 10.30 -4.16
CA PRO A 68 10.44 10.34 -5.63
C PRO A 68 9.09 9.95 -6.22
N LEU A 69 8.37 9.04 -5.58
CA LEU A 69 7.05 8.58 -6.00
C LEU A 69 6.00 9.69 -5.84
N ALA A 70 6.10 10.51 -4.79
CA ALA A 70 5.22 11.65 -4.57
C ALA A 70 5.31 12.68 -5.71
N THR A 71 6.49 12.84 -6.30
CA THR A 71 6.68 13.69 -7.48
C THR A 71 5.86 13.16 -8.67
N ILE A 72 5.93 11.85 -8.94
CA ILE A 72 5.14 11.21 -10.01
C ILE A 72 3.64 11.36 -9.74
N ALA A 73 3.22 11.19 -8.48
CA ALA A 73 1.80 11.32 -8.13
C ALA A 73 1.25 12.75 -8.34
N ALA A 74 2.10 13.77 -8.18
CA ALA A 74 1.74 15.17 -8.32
C ALA A 74 1.90 15.72 -9.75
N GLU A 75 2.51 14.97 -10.67
CA GLU A 75 2.69 15.41 -12.06
C GLU A 75 1.35 15.53 -12.79
N GLU A 76 1.33 16.36 -13.85
CA GLU A 76 0.24 16.41 -14.83
C GLU A 76 0.39 15.30 -15.87
N GLY A 77 -0.70 14.95 -16.54
CA GLY A 77 -0.71 13.97 -17.62
C GLY A 77 -1.61 12.76 -17.34
N PRO A 78 -1.70 11.81 -18.28
CA PRO A 78 -2.66 10.70 -18.22
C PRO A 78 -2.49 9.84 -16.94
N ALA A 79 -3.58 9.65 -16.20
CA ALA A 79 -3.58 8.91 -14.97
C ALA A 79 -3.15 7.43 -15.12
N PRO A 80 -3.55 6.70 -16.18
CA PRO A 80 -3.10 5.33 -16.41
C PRO A 80 -1.57 5.21 -16.56
N GLU A 81 -0.96 6.16 -17.29
CA GLU A 81 0.49 6.20 -17.50
C GLU A 81 1.23 6.56 -16.22
N ARG A 82 0.72 7.54 -15.46
CA ARG A 82 1.28 7.92 -14.16
C ARG A 82 1.23 6.76 -13.16
N LEU A 83 0.09 6.07 -13.07
CA LEU A 83 -0.07 4.93 -12.18
C LEU A 83 0.90 3.80 -12.54
N ARG A 84 1.01 3.46 -13.83
CA ARG A 84 1.98 2.47 -14.31
C ARG A 84 3.41 2.89 -13.94
N ARG A 85 3.80 4.11 -14.20
CA ARG A 85 5.15 4.64 -13.92
C ARG A 85 5.44 4.65 -12.43
N TRP A 86 4.47 5.06 -11.61
CA TRP A 86 4.58 5.05 -10.15
C TRP A 86 4.84 3.64 -9.59
N LEU A 87 4.05 2.66 -10.02
CA LEU A 87 4.20 1.26 -9.61
C LEU A 87 5.52 0.66 -10.08
N THR A 88 5.93 0.96 -11.32
CA THR A 88 7.22 0.53 -11.87
C THR A 88 8.40 1.10 -11.08
N GLN A 89 8.34 2.38 -10.74
CA GLN A 89 9.38 3.04 -9.95
C GLN A 89 9.50 2.44 -8.54
N LEU A 90 8.36 2.18 -7.87
CA LEU A 90 8.37 1.54 -6.55
C LEU A 90 9.03 0.16 -6.60
N SER A 91 8.62 -0.68 -7.55
CA SER A 91 9.16 -2.03 -7.73
C SER A 91 10.65 -2.00 -8.08
N ALA A 92 11.04 -1.16 -9.06
CA ALA A 92 12.43 -1.03 -9.51
C ALA A 92 13.35 -0.57 -8.36
N GLU A 93 12.93 0.44 -7.59
CA GLU A 93 13.73 0.96 -6.48
C GLU A 93 13.94 -0.08 -5.39
N LYS A 94 12.90 -0.80 -4.98
CA LYS A 94 13.02 -1.86 -3.98
C LYS A 94 13.95 -3.00 -4.44
N ARG A 95 13.82 -3.42 -5.69
CA ARG A 95 14.70 -4.45 -6.28
C ARG A 95 16.13 -3.97 -6.46
N ARG A 96 16.32 -2.69 -6.82
CA ARG A 96 17.63 -2.07 -6.91
C ARG A 96 18.35 -2.11 -5.56
N MET A 97 17.67 -1.67 -4.50
CA MET A 97 18.22 -1.66 -3.15
C MET A 97 18.63 -3.07 -2.68
N ALA A 98 17.79 -4.07 -2.94
CA ALA A 98 18.09 -5.46 -2.58
C ALA A 98 19.28 -6.04 -3.34
N ARG A 99 19.55 -5.59 -4.57
CA ARG A 99 20.68 -6.07 -5.39
C ARG A 99 21.99 -5.34 -5.11
N GLU A 100 21.93 -4.02 -4.93
CA GLU A 100 23.14 -3.19 -4.78
C GLU A 100 23.76 -3.29 -3.40
N ASP A 101 22.93 -3.42 -2.35
CA ASP A 101 23.41 -3.55 -0.97
C ASP A 101 22.48 -4.49 -0.16
N PRO A 102 22.56 -5.81 -0.40
CA PRO A 102 21.69 -6.78 0.24
C PRO A 102 21.83 -6.78 1.77
N GLU A 103 23.01 -6.57 2.32
CA GLU A 103 23.23 -6.52 3.76
C GLU A 103 22.53 -5.31 4.39
N LEU A 104 22.58 -4.16 3.71
CA LEU A 104 21.89 -2.95 4.16
C LEU A 104 20.37 -3.11 4.02
N PHE A 105 19.90 -3.71 2.91
CA PHE A 105 18.50 -4.00 2.70
C PHE A 105 17.92 -4.89 3.80
N ASP A 106 18.62 -5.98 4.15
CA ASP A 106 18.21 -6.88 5.24
C ASP A 106 18.25 -6.19 6.59
N THR A 107 19.27 -5.34 6.83
CA THR A 107 19.37 -4.52 8.04
C THR A 107 18.16 -3.60 8.20
N PHE A 108 17.77 -2.88 7.15
CA PHE A 108 16.62 -1.99 7.20
C PHE A 108 15.29 -2.75 7.28
N HIS A 109 15.19 -3.90 6.63
CA HIS A 109 14.01 -4.76 6.77
C HIS A 109 13.84 -5.23 8.22
N ALA A 110 14.92 -5.67 8.88
CA ALA A 110 14.90 -6.07 10.29
C ALA A 110 14.53 -4.91 11.23
N ILE A 111 14.99 -3.68 10.94
CA ILE A 111 14.62 -2.48 11.70
C ILE A 111 13.14 -2.15 11.49
N ALA A 112 12.68 -2.15 10.25
CA ALA A 112 11.30 -1.85 9.88
C ALA A 112 10.31 -2.83 10.54
N THR A 113 10.66 -4.11 10.65
CA THR A 113 9.82 -5.12 11.33
C THR A 113 9.55 -4.75 12.80
N GLN A 114 10.44 -4.00 13.46
CA GLN A 114 10.28 -3.53 14.83
C GLN A 114 9.66 -2.12 14.91
N ALA A 115 9.76 -1.31 13.87
CA ALA A 115 9.25 0.06 13.78
C ALA A 115 7.85 0.09 13.15
N ARG A 116 6.89 -0.63 13.74
CA ARG A 116 5.56 -0.88 13.15
C ARG A 116 4.79 0.38 12.78
N GLU A 117 4.83 1.42 13.63
CA GLU A 117 4.14 2.69 13.36
C GLU A 117 4.74 3.42 12.16
N VAL A 118 6.07 3.43 12.05
CA VAL A 118 6.78 4.04 10.92
C VAL A 118 6.45 3.33 9.61
N VAL A 119 6.40 2.00 9.64
CA VAL A 119 6.00 1.20 8.46
C VAL A 119 4.53 1.43 8.10
N ALA A 120 3.65 1.46 9.10
CA ALA A 120 2.23 1.73 8.87
C ALA A 120 2.02 3.11 8.24
N GLU A 121 2.74 4.14 8.70
CA GLU A 121 2.70 5.47 8.12
C GLU A 121 3.24 5.49 6.69
N HIS A 122 4.35 4.79 6.44
CA HIS A 122 4.88 4.66 5.08
C HIS A 122 3.87 4.01 4.12
N LEU A 123 3.19 2.94 4.54
CA LEU A 123 2.17 2.28 3.71
C LEU A 123 0.95 3.18 3.48
N ARG A 124 0.53 3.98 4.50
CA ARG A 124 -0.52 4.98 4.32
C ARG A 124 -0.11 6.04 3.29
N ASN A 125 1.13 6.51 3.36
CA ASN A 125 1.68 7.50 2.42
C ASN A 125 1.72 6.95 0.98
N LEU A 126 2.19 5.71 0.78
CA LEU A 126 2.18 5.06 -0.54
C LEU A 126 0.75 4.92 -1.08
N ALA A 127 -0.19 4.47 -0.24
CA ALA A 127 -1.59 4.35 -0.64
C ALA A 127 -2.19 5.72 -1.00
N ALA A 128 -1.91 6.77 -0.23
CA ALA A 128 -2.40 8.13 -0.50
C ALA A 128 -1.92 8.66 -1.85
N GLN A 129 -0.70 8.37 -2.26
CA GLN A 129 -0.17 8.76 -3.57
C GLN A 129 -0.89 8.03 -4.72
N ILE A 130 -1.18 6.74 -4.56
CA ILE A 130 -1.97 5.98 -5.56
C ILE A 130 -3.41 6.53 -5.63
N ILE A 131 -4.03 6.78 -4.47
CA ILE A 131 -5.38 7.36 -4.37
C ILE A 131 -5.43 8.70 -5.11
N GLN A 132 -4.46 9.58 -4.90
CA GLN A 132 -4.35 10.86 -5.61
C GLN A 132 -4.34 10.70 -7.14
N ILE A 133 -3.60 9.72 -7.66
CA ILE A 133 -3.56 9.44 -9.11
C ILE A 133 -4.93 8.93 -9.59
N ILE A 134 -5.59 8.06 -8.80
CA ILE A 134 -6.90 7.50 -9.17
C ILE A 134 -7.98 8.58 -9.11
N GLU A 135 -8.01 9.42 -8.08
CA GLU A 135 -8.94 10.55 -7.97
C GLU A 135 -8.82 11.50 -9.16
N TYR A 136 -7.58 11.83 -9.55
CA TYR A 136 -7.36 12.63 -10.75
C TYR A 136 -7.89 11.92 -12.01
N GLY A 137 -7.63 10.61 -12.16
CA GLY A 137 -8.11 9.84 -13.32
C GLY A 137 -9.64 9.74 -13.40
N ILE A 138 -10.34 9.69 -12.25
CA ILE A 138 -11.81 9.76 -12.21
C ILE A 138 -12.27 11.15 -12.64
N LEU A 139 -11.67 12.21 -12.09
CA LEU A 139 -12.03 13.60 -12.44
C LEU A 139 -11.78 13.94 -13.91
N SER A 140 -10.76 13.33 -14.55
CA SER A 140 -10.43 13.50 -15.97
C SER A 140 -11.15 12.50 -16.89
N GLU A 141 -12.07 11.68 -16.34
CA GLU A 141 -12.82 10.64 -17.07
C GLU A 141 -11.93 9.54 -17.71
N GLU A 142 -10.68 9.42 -17.24
CA GLU A 142 -9.75 8.38 -17.68
C GLU A 142 -9.93 7.05 -16.91
N PHE A 143 -10.49 7.13 -15.69
CA PHE A 143 -10.90 5.98 -14.89
C PHE A 143 -12.41 6.02 -14.65
N ALA A 144 -13.01 4.84 -14.49
CA ALA A 144 -14.41 4.70 -14.12
C ALA A 144 -14.67 5.31 -12.73
N ASP A 145 -15.91 5.77 -12.51
CA ASP A 145 -16.35 6.22 -11.18
C ASP A 145 -16.33 5.04 -10.20
N THR A 146 -15.44 5.12 -9.23
CA THR A 146 -15.20 4.08 -8.23
C THR A 146 -14.72 4.70 -6.91
N ASP A 147 -14.74 3.92 -5.83
CA ASP A 147 -14.10 4.31 -4.57
C ASP A 147 -12.58 4.35 -4.74
N ALA A 148 -12.03 5.55 -4.94
CA ALA A 148 -10.58 5.75 -5.12
C ALA A 148 -9.77 5.26 -3.92
N THR A 149 -10.30 5.39 -2.69
CA THR A 149 -9.62 4.93 -1.47
C THR A 149 -9.51 3.41 -1.44
N ALA A 150 -10.62 2.72 -1.69
CA ALA A 150 -10.62 1.25 -1.74
C ALA A 150 -9.75 0.74 -2.90
N SER A 151 -9.87 1.37 -4.07
CA SER A 151 -9.09 1.01 -5.27
C SER A 151 -7.59 1.22 -5.07
N GLY A 152 -7.16 2.36 -4.50
CA GLY A 152 -5.75 2.64 -4.25
C GLY A 152 -5.11 1.66 -3.27
N ARG A 153 -5.84 1.28 -2.22
CA ARG A 153 -5.40 0.24 -1.29
C ARG A 153 -5.33 -1.14 -1.97
N ALA A 154 -6.33 -1.49 -2.78
CA ALA A 154 -6.34 -2.74 -3.53
C ALA A 154 -5.16 -2.83 -4.50
N VAL A 155 -4.84 -1.75 -5.23
CA VAL A 155 -3.69 -1.67 -6.12
C VAL A 155 -2.38 -1.93 -5.36
N LEU A 156 -2.17 -1.26 -4.21
CA LEU A 156 -0.96 -1.44 -3.40
C LEU A 156 -0.82 -2.88 -2.90
N HIS A 157 -1.93 -3.51 -2.47
CA HIS A 157 -1.93 -4.89 -2.01
C HIS A 157 -1.72 -5.89 -3.16
N ALA A 158 -2.37 -5.70 -4.30
CA ALA A 158 -2.25 -6.58 -5.46
C ALA A 158 -0.83 -6.62 -6.04
N THR A 159 -0.07 -5.53 -5.87
CA THR A 159 1.30 -5.42 -6.37
C THR A 159 2.37 -5.77 -5.33
N ALA A 160 1.98 -6.22 -4.13
CA ALA A 160 2.90 -6.46 -3.01
C ALA A 160 4.06 -7.44 -3.35
N ARG A 161 3.80 -8.49 -4.15
CA ARG A 161 4.85 -9.44 -4.59
C ARG A 161 6.05 -8.74 -5.21
N PHE A 162 5.85 -7.62 -5.88
CA PHE A 162 6.88 -6.95 -6.68
C PHE A 162 7.68 -5.89 -5.91
N HIS A 163 7.24 -5.50 -4.71
CA HIS A 163 7.89 -4.43 -3.94
C HIS A 163 7.96 -4.67 -2.43
N HIS A 164 7.20 -5.63 -1.88
CA HIS A 164 7.24 -5.88 -0.44
C HIS A 164 8.43 -6.78 -0.08
N PRO A 165 9.30 -6.39 0.88
CA PRO A 165 10.54 -7.09 1.19
C PRO A 165 10.39 -8.59 1.54
N VAL A 166 9.22 -9.01 2.01
CA VAL A 166 8.95 -10.44 2.31
C VAL A 166 9.10 -11.34 1.06
N HIS A 167 8.92 -10.76 -0.13
CA HIS A 167 9.04 -11.45 -1.42
C HIS A 167 10.41 -11.27 -2.09
N ALA A 168 11.39 -10.68 -1.40
CA ALA A 168 12.69 -10.35 -2.00
C ALA A 168 13.40 -11.57 -2.63
N MET A 169 13.20 -12.77 -2.07
CA MET A 169 13.75 -14.01 -2.62
C MET A 169 13.15 -14.40 -3.99
N GLU A 170 11.93 -13.95 -4.27
CA GLU A 170 11.24 -14.20 -5.54
C GLU A 170 11.67 -13.22 -6.64
N TRP A 171 12.34 -12.12 -6.29
CA TRP A 171 12.69 -11.07 -7.26
C TRP A 171 13.80 -11.46 -8.26
N ALA A 172 14.42 -12.61 -8.08
CA ALA A 172 15.35 -13.20 -9.05
C ALA A 172 14.66 -14.13 -10.08
N ASP A 173 13.35 -14.32 -9.96
CA ASP A 173 12.54 -15.15 -10.88
C ASP A 173 12.60 -14.53 -12.29
N PRO A 174 12.95 -15.30 -13.34
CA PRO A 174 12.99 -14.80 -14.72
C PRO A 174 11.62 -14.39 -15.26
N ASP A 175 10.53 -14.95 -14.72
CA ASP A 175 9.16 -14.65 -15.16
C ASP A 175 8.54 -13.44 -14.41
N LEU A 176 9.24 -12.88 -13.42
CA LEU A 176 8.73 -11.79 -12.58
C LEU A 176 8.29 -10.56 -13.38
N GLU A 177 9.00 -10.19 -14.44
CA GLU A 177 8.64 -9.02 -15.27
C GLU A 177 7.35 -9.28 -16.06
N ALA A 178 7.19 -10.49 -16.60
CA ALA A 178 5.98 -10.86 -17.31
C ALA A 178 4.75 -10.89 -16.38
N ASP A 179 4.92 -11.44 -15.18
CA ASP A 179 3.89 -11.44 -14.13
C ASP A 179 3.53 -10.01 -13.71
N TYR A 180 4.55 -9.14 -13.55
CA TYR A 180 4.35 -7.74 -13.22
C TYR A 180 3.51 -7.03 -14.27
N ASP A 181 3.87 -7.15 -15.55
CA ASP A 181 3.15 -6.50 -16.66
C ASP A 181 1.72 -7.02 -16.79
N ALA A 182 1.49 -8.31 -16.55
CA ALA A 182 0.15 -8.91 -16.54
C ALA A 182 -0.72 -8.31 -15.42
N VAL A 183 -0.19 -8.21 -14.20
CA VAL A 183 -0.90 -7.64 -13.05
C VAL A 183 -1.21 -6.16 -13.27
N ILE A 184 -0.24 -5.36 -13.73
CA ILE A 184 -0.47 -3.93 -14.01
C ILE A 184 -1.52 -3.75 -15.11
N THR A 185 -1.48 -4.57 -16.16
CA THR A 185 -2.47 -4.52 -17.24
C THR A 185 -3.87 -4.84 -16.73
N LEU A 186 -4.00 -5.83 -15.86
CA LEU A 186 -5.28 -6.19 -15.24
C LEU A 186 -5.82 -5.06 -14.36
N ILE A 187 -4.97 -4.45 -13.55
CA ILE A 187 -5.33 -3.31 -12.69
C ILE A 187 -5.83 -2.14 -13.53
N LEU A 188 -5.08 -1.73 -14.56
CA LEU A 188 -5.45 -0.59 -15.40
C LEU A 188 -6.76 -0.84 -16.14
N ARG A 189 -6.96 -2.05 -16.68
CA ARG A 189 -8.23 -2.44 -17.31
C ARG A 189 -9.39 -2.40 -16.31
N GLY A 190 -9.17 -2.86 -15.08
CA GLY A 190 -10.18 -2.83 -14.02
C GLY A 190 -10.58 -1.41 -13.63
N LEU A 191 -9.63 -0.48 -13.61
CA LEU A 191 -9.90 0.93 -13.31
C LEU A 191 -10.61 1.67 -14.46
N THR A 192 -10.39 1.26 -15.71
CA THR A 192 -11.06 1.88 -16.89
C THR A 192 -12.38 1.21 -17.22
N TRP A 193 -12.69 0.05 -16.61
CA TRP A 193 -13.93 -0.66 -16.90
C TRP A 193 -15.13 0.01 -16.23
N SER A 194 -16.08 0.46 -17.03
CA SER A 194 -17.40 0.90 -16.58
C SER A 194 -18.42 -0.18 -16.91
N PRO A 195 -19.22 -0.68 -15.95
CA PRO A 195 -20.31 -1.59 -16.29
C PRO A 195 -21.25 -0.81 -17.20
N SER A 196 -21.38 -1.26 -18.46
CA SER A 196 -22.37 -0.72 -19.40
C SER A 196 -23.72 -0.73 -18.68
N SER A 197 -24.40 0.42 -18.65
CA SER A 197 -25.76 0.53 -18.15
C SER A 197 -26.58 -0.55 -18.85
N THR A 198 -26.88 -1.62 -18.15
CA THR A 198 -27.75 -2.68 -18.66
C THR A 198 -29.07 -1.99 -18.95
N GLU A 199 -29.46 -1.95 -20.22
CA GLU A 199 -30.72 -1.41 -20.72
C GLU A 199 -31.84 -1.77 -19.76
N SER A 200 -32.46 -0.76 -19.19
CA SER A 200 -33.76 -0.89 -18.56
C SER A 200 -34.71 -1.38 -19.66
N THR A 201 -34.96 -2.66 -19.69
CA THR A 201 -36.03 -3.22 -20.50
C THR A 201 -37.32 -2.69 -19.91
N GLU A 202 -37.80 -1.58 -20.47
CA GLU A 202 -39.17 -1.12 -20.27
C GLU A 202 -40.09 -2.23 -20.73
N SER A 203 -40.62 -2.96 -19.75
CA SER A 203 -41.80 -3.80 -19.96
C SER A 203 -42.98 -2.87 -20.24
N THR A 204 -43.23 -2.62 -21.52
CA THR A 204 -44.52 -2.07 -21.98
C THR A 204 -45.60 -3.08 -21.67
N GLU A 205 -46.25 -2.91 -20.54
CA GLU A 205 -47.54 -3.52 -20.27
C GLU A 205 -48.58 -2.93 -21.23
N SER A 206 -48.87 -3.70 -22.26
CA SER A 206 -50.08 -3.52 -23.06
C SER A 206 -51.30 -3.90 -22.27
N THR A 207 -52.01 -2.88 -21.80
CA THR A 207 -53.39 -3.02 -21.36
C THR A 207 -54.30 -3.41 -22.51
N SER A 208 -54.83 -4.63 -22.49
CA SER A 208 -56.08 -4.94 -23.22
C SER A 208 -57.12 -5.49 -22.21
N SER A 209 -58.09 -4.63 -21.98
CA SER A 209 -59.35 -4.92 -21.31
C SER A 209 -60.14 -5.95 -22.07
N THR A 210 -60.67 -6.95 -21.43
CA THR A 210 -62.01 -7.52 -21.74
C THR A 210 -62.60 -8.16 -20.49
N SER A 211 -63.79 -7.71 -20.23
CA SER A 211 -64.75 -8.08 -19.20
C SER A 211 -65.25 -9.54 -19.31
N SER A 212 -65.55 -10.20 -18.21
CA SER A 212 -66.87 -10.59 -17.73
C SER A 212 -66.93 -11.87 -16.93
N THR A 213 -67.62 -11.77 -15.84
CA THR A 213 -68.63 -12.64 -15.19
C THR A 213 -68.22 -13.88 -14.39
N SER A 214 -68.49 -13.73 -13.08
CA SER A 214 -69.29 -14.57 -12.19
C SER A 214 -68.81 -15.92 -11.66
N SER A 215 -68.89 -16.02 -10.38
CA SER A 215 -69.39 -17.10 -9.50
C SER A 215 -68.41 -17.63 -8.46
N SER A 216 -68.58 -17.22 -7.24
CA SER A 216 -68.28 -17.96 -5.98
C SER A 216 -69.24 -19.16 -5.82
N PRO A 217 -69.14 -20.07 -4.80
CA PRO A 217 -68.27 -20.17 -3.63
C PRO A 217 -67.90 -21.57 -3.11
N ARG A 218 -67.25 -21.61 -1.93
CA ARG A 218 -67.12 -22.68 -0.90
C ARG A 218 -65.89 -23.60 -1.04
N SER A 219 -65.18 -24.06 -0.03
CA SER A 219 -65.23 -24.09 1.44
C SER A 219 -64.05 -24.92 1.96
N ALA A 220 -63.67 -24.62 3.20
CA ALA A 220 -63.08 -25.53 4.18
C ALA A 220 -61.55 -25.80 4.18
N GLY A 221 -60.90 -25.33 5.25
CA GLY A 221 -59.62 -25.86 5.76
C GLY A 221 -59.78 -27.22 6.48
N PRO A 222 -58.92 -27.66 7.40
CA PRO A 222 -57.83 -26.95 8.14
C PRO A 222 -56.54 -27.80 8.36
N SER A 223 -55.61 -27.19 9.09
CA SER A 223 -54.68 -27.79 10.06
C SER A 223 -53.41 -28.55 9.65
N GLY A 224 -52.34 -28.15 10.29
CA GLY A 224 -51.17 -29.01 10.48
C GLY A 224 -49.82 -28.34 10.64
N SER A 225 -49.60 -27.63 11.77
CA SER A 225 -48.25 -27.53 12.31
C SER A 225 -47.82 -28.87 12.92
N PRO A 226 -46.53 -29.22 12.97
CA PRO A 226 -45.77 -28.90 14.16
C PRO A 226 -44.28 -28.61 13.96
N SER A 227 -43.83 -27.76 14.82
CA SER A 227 -42.59 -27.54 15.60
C SER A 227 -41.37 -28.47 15.54
N PRO A 228 -40.29 -28.09 16.25
CA PRO A 228 -38.93 -27.96 15.78
C PRO A 228 -38.00 -29.05 16.32
N ILE A 229 -36.79 -29.15 15.76
CA ILE A 229 -35.72 -29.97 16.37
C ILE A 229 -34.47 -29.08 16.54
N THR A 230 -34.11 -28.92 17.81
CA THR A 230 -32.90 -28.34 18.34
C THR A 230 -31.71 -29.34 18.34
N PRO A 231 -30.49 -28.89 18.68
CA PRO A 231 -29.22 -29.45 18.24
C PRO A 231 -28.55 -30.41 19.23
N ARG A 232 -27.55 -31.12 18.77
CA ARG A 232 -26.44 -31.75 19.54
C ARG A 232 -25.23 -31.86 18.60
N GLU A 233 -24.07 -31.68 18.97
CA GLU A 233 -23.05 -31.49 19.99
C GLU A 233 -21.84 -30.88 19.29
#